data_e480b738ddf9933f8bb5426b557fab60
#
_entry.id   e480b738ddf9933f8bb5426b557fab60
#
_cell.length_a   1.000
_cell.length_b   1.000
_cell.length_c   1.000
_cell.angle_alpha   90.00
_cell.angle_beta   90.00
_cell.angle_gamma   90.00
#
_symmetry.space_group_name_H-M   'P 1'
#
loop_
_entity.id
_entity.type
_entity.pdbx_description
1 polymer ?
#
loop_
_entity_poly.entity_id
_entity_poly.type
_entity_poly.pdbx_seq_one_letter_code
_entity_poly.pdbx_strand_id
1 'polypeptide(L)'
;RKESSAASDVYKRQTYGVLCLIPPIVAIGLALWTKQTIFSLFIAVWLGSTMMNGFNPLVGFVKIISDYMIPSLSGNASLIILVTLSGGMIAMLRTTGAAEAFATRVTKVINTAKKGQIVTCLSAFIFSYTEPCLMLGTIMRPVTDMVRISRAKLAYILDSMGCNLAALSPISSYGPFITGLIAAELLASGVEGNEWGIWLNMLPFNLYGVFAMISVLIVAAFGLNFGPMYK
;
A
#
# COMPACT_ATOMS: atom_id res chain seq x y z
N ARG A 1 -14.25 27.14 25.49
CA ARG A 1 -13.89 27.87 24.24
C ARG A 1 -13.17 27.01 23.20
N LYS A 2 -12.42 25.95 23.60
CA LYS A 2 -11.76 25.02 22.64
C LYS A 2 -12.74 24.04 21.98
N GLU A 3 -13.75 23.56 22.68
CA GLU A 3 -14.77 22.65 22.12
C GLU A 3 -15.62 23.30 21.04
N SER A 4 -15.90 24.61 21.16
CA SER A 4 -16.61 25.34 20.11
C SER A 4 -15.82 25.47 18.80
N SER A 5 -14.47 25.52 18.87
CA SER A 5 -13.62 25.59 17.69
C SER A 5 -13.58 24.25 16.94
N ALA A 6 -13.41 23.13 17.65
CA ALA A 6 -13.40 21.81 17.04
C ALA A 6 -14.76 21.43 16.41
N ALA A 7 -15.85 21.72 17.08
CA ALA A 7 -17.20 21.52 16.54
C ALA A 7 -17.45 22.41 15.31
N SER A 8 -16.97 23.65 15.32
CA SER A 8 -17.04 24.57 14.17
C SER A 8 -16.22 24.07 12.97
N ASP A 9 -15.06 23.45 13.22
CA ASP A 9 -14.21 22.93 12.16
C ASP A 9 -14.78 21.63 11.56
N VAL A 10 -15.39 20.77 12.37
CA VAL A 10 -16.14 19.59 11.90
C VAL A 10 -17.37 20.02 11.08
N TYR A 11 -18.09 21.05 11.52
CA TYR A 11 -19.23 21.59 10.79
C TYR A 11 -18.83 22.24 9.47
N LYS A 12 -17.70 22.96 9.43
CA LYS A 12 -17.15 23.51 8.18
C LYS A 12 -16.72 22.42 7.18
N ARG A 13 -16.26 21.27 7.66
CA ARG A 13 -15.96 20.11 6.80
C ARG A 13 -17.20 19.49 6.16
N GLN A 14 -18.37 19.68 6.74
CA GLN A 14 -19.66 19.18 6.20
C GLN A 14 -20.35 20.15 5.23
N THR A 15 -19.82 21.35 5.02
CA THR A 15 -20.50 22.43 4.28
C THR A 15 -20.63 22.16 2.76
N TYR A 16 -19.87 21.24 2.21
CA TYR A 16 -19.89 20.97 0.76
C TYR A 16 -20.78 19.79 0.35
N GLY A 17 -21.37 19.05 1.31
CA GLY A 17 -22.31 17.96 1.04
C GLY A 17 -21.83 17.00 -0.06
N VAL A 18 -22.66 16.76 -1.06
CA VAL A 18 -22.36 15.87 -2.19
C VAL A 18 -21.18 16.34 -3.04
N LEU A 19 -20.84 17.64 -3.03
CA LEU A 19 -19.70 18.20 -3.77
C LEU A 19 -18.34 17.62 -3.29
N CYS A 20 -18.26 17.13 -2.06
CA CYS A 20 -17.05 16.44 -1.56
C CYS A 20 -16.70 15.16 -2.35
N LEU A 21 -17.65 14.61 -3.10
CA LEU A 21 -17.42 13.44 -3.94
C LEU A 21 -16.73 13.78 -5.27
N ILE A 22 -16.73 15.05 -5.68
CA ILE A 22 -16.15 15.47 -6.98
C ILE A 22 -14.66 15.12 -7.06
N PRO A 23 -13.78 15.52 -6.11
CA PRO A 23 -12.36 15.20 -6.19
C PRO A 23 -12.06 13.69 -6.29
N PRO A 24 -12.64 12.80 -5.47
CA PRO A 24 -12.44 11.35 -5.61
C PRO A 24 -12.94 10.79 -6.94
N ILE A 25 -14.10 11.22 -7.42
CA ILE A 25 -14.66 10.77 -8.70
C ILE A 25 -13.75 11.21 -9.86
N VAL A 26 -13.27 12.45 -9.83
CA VAL A 26 -12.32 12.97 -10.84
C VAL A 26 -11.00 12.21 -10.78
N ALA A 27 -10.48 11.90 -9.58
CA ALA A 27 -9.27 11.09 -9.43
C ALA A 27 -9.40 9.74 -10.13
N ILE A 28 -10.48 9.02 -9.84
CA ILE A 28 -10.73 7.69 -10.41
C ILE A 28 -10.98 7.79 -11.93
N GLY A 29 -11.83 8.70 -12.37
CA GLY A 29 -12.16 8.90 -13.79
C GLY A 29 -10.93 9.25 -14.62
N LEU A 30 -10.11 10.20 -14.17
CA LEU A 30 -8.87 10.56 -14.84
C LEU A 30 -7.83 9.42 -14.78
N ALA A 31 -7.72 8.69 -13.67
CA ALA A 31 -6.78 7.58 -13.57
C ALA A 31 -7.12 6.46 -14.55
N LEU A 32 -8.40 6.14 -14.73
CA LEU A 32 -8.87 5.15 -15.70
C LEU A 32 -8.66 5.62 -17.14
N TRP A 33 -8.88 6.91 -17.41
CA TRP A 33 -8.75 7.47 -18.75
C TRP A 33 -7.29 7.67 -19.17
N THR A 34 -6.48 8.34 -18.32
CA THR A 34 -5.09 8.69 -18.62
C THR A 34 -4.11 7.56 -18.34
N LYS A 35 -4.50 6.55 -17.53
CA LYS A 35 -3.64 5.49 -16.97
C LYS A 35 -2.44 6.03 -16.19
N GLN A 36 -2.52 7.29 -15.74
CA GLN A 36 -1.50 7.98 -14.95
C GLN A 36 -2.06 8.38 -13.59
N THR A 37 -1.78 7.59 -12.57
CA THR A 37 -2.33 7.76 -11.23
C THR A 37 -1.84 9.04 -10.57
N ILE A 38 -0.55 9.37 -10.69
CA ILE A 38 0.06 10.54 -10.02
C ILE A 38 -0.58 11.84 -10.52
N PHE A 39 -0.72 11.99 -11.84
CA PHE A 39 -1.34 13.16 -12.44
C PHE A 39 -2.81 13.31 -12.04
N SER A 40 -3.53 12.20 -12.03
CA SER A 40 -4.96 12.17 -11.66
C SER A 40 -5.18 12.55 -10.20
N LEU A 41 -4.34 12.04 -9.29
CA LEU A 41 -4.37 12.39 -7.87
C LEU A 41 -4.01 13.87 -7.66
N PHE A 42 -3.01 14.38 -8.36
CA PHE A 42 -2.63 15.80 -8.26
C PHE A 42 -3.79 16.72 -8.64
N ILE A 43 -4.48 16.45 -9.77
CA ILE A 43 -5.65 17.22 -10.20
C ILE A 43 -6.78 17.12 -9.17
N ALA A 44 -7.03 15.94 -8.62
CA ALA A 44 -8.08 15.77 -7.62
C ALA A 44 -7.79 16.56 -6.33
N VAL A 45 -6.55 16.54 -5.85
CA VAL A 45 -6.13 17.36 -4.69
C VAL A 45 -6.24 18.85 -5.01
N TRP A 46 -5.89 19.27 -6.22
CA TRP A 46 -6.05 20.65 -6.65
C TRP A 46 -7.50 21.10 -6.69
N LEU A 47 -8.40 20.28 -7.23
CA LEU A 47 -9.85 20.54 -7.18
C LEU A 47 -10.36 20.66 -5.75
N GLY A 48 -9.99 19.72 -4.87
CA GLY A 48 -10.36 19.74 -3.46
C GLY A 48 -9.87 21.01 -2.76
N SER A 49 -8.60 21.38 -2.96
CA SER A 49 -8.02 22.61 -2.42
C SER A 49 -8.70 23.86 -2.97
N THR A 50 -9.03 23.89 -4.27
CA THR A 50 -9.76 24.99 -4.90
C THR A 50 -11.14 25.16 -4.29
N MET A 51 -11.88 24.08 -4.08
CA MET A 51 -13.19 24.09 -3.43
C MET A 51 -13.12 24.65 -2.01
N MET A 52 -12.11 24.24 -1.22
CA MET A 52 -11.92 24.70 0.16
C MET A 52 -11.51 26.18 0.25
N ASN A 53 -10.98 26.77 -0.82
CA ASN A 53 -10.47 28.14 -0.86
C ASN A 53 -11.35 29.06 -1.71
N GLY A 54 -12.67 28.93 -1.60
CA GLY A 54 -13.64 29.81 -2.25
C GLY A 54 -13.66 29.69 -3.78
N PHE A 55 -13.36 28.52 -4.34
CA PHE A 55 -13.31 28.24 -5.77
C PHE A 55 -12.26 29.07 -6.54
N ASN A 56 -11.21 29.53 -5.86
CA ASN A 56 -10.11 30.23 -6.51
C ASN A 56 -8.99 29.24 -6.86
N PRO A 57 -8.77 28.93 -8.17
CA PRO A 57 -7.80 27.89 -8.59
C PRO A 57 -6.35 28.27 -8.31
N LEU A 58 -6.00 29.56 -8.36
CA LEU A 58 -4.63 30.03 -8.08
C LEU A 58 -4.28 29.90 -6.60
N VAL A 59 -5.20 30.35 -5.72
CA VAL A 59 -5.04 30.19 -4.27
C VAL A 59 -5.02 28.72 -3.90
N GLY A 60 -5.92 27.92 -4.48
CA GLY A 60 -5.95 26.47 -4.30
C GLY A 60 -4.60 25.82 -4.68
N PHE A 61 -3.98 26.21 -5.78
CA PHE A 61 -2.69 25.68 -6.21
C PHE A 61 -1.55 26.02 -5.24
N VAL A 62 -1.46 27.28 -4.80
CA VAL A 62 -0.43 27.70 -3.83
C VAL A 62 -0.60 26.95 -2.52
N LYS A 63 -1.84 26.78 -2.06
CA LYS A 63 -2.14 26.06 -0.81
C LYS A 63 -1.89 24.56 -0.90
N ILE A 64 -1.94 23.94 -2.08
CA ILE A 64 -1.47 22.55 -2.22
C ILE A 64 -0.03 22.43 -1.74
N ILE A 65 0.82 23.35 -2.16
CA ILE A 65 2.24 23.29 -1.83
C ILE A 65 2.46 23.57 -0.34
N SER A 66 1.91 24.68 0.17
CA SER A 66 2.14 25.13 1.55
C SER A 66 1.46 24.28 2.61
N ASP A 67 0.18 23.97 2.40
CA ASP A 67 -0.68 23.42 3.45
C ASP A 67 -0.80 21.89 3.37
N TYR A 68 -0.55 21.30 2.18
CA TYR A 68 -0.69 19.84 2.00
C TYR A 68 0.63 19.16 1.65
N MET A 69 1.39 19.62 0.64
CA MET A 69 2.60 18.90 0.20
C MET A 69 3.72 19.00 1.24
N ILE A 70 4.05 20.21 1.70
CA ILE A 70 5.16 20.40 2.65
C ILE A 70 4.89 19.67 3.97
N PRO A 71 3.73 19.81 4.63
CA PRO A 71 3.43 19.07 5.85
C PRO A 71 3.37 17.55 5.63
N SER A 72 2.83 17.09 4.51
CA SER A 72 2.77 15.66 4.19
C SER A 72 4.16 15.06 3.97
N LEU A 73 5.05 15.76 3.26
CA LEU A 73 6.44 15.32 3.07
C LEU A 73 7.20 15.29 4.40
N SER A 74 7.05 16.33 5.23
CA SER A 74 7.68 16.40 6.53
C SER A 74 7.17 15.29 7.48
N GLY A 75 5.85 15.10 7.54
CA GLY A 75 5.23 14.08 8.38
C GLY A 75 5.55 12.65 7.95
N ASN A 76 5.83 12.42 6.67
CA ASN A 76 6.13 11.10 6.11
C ASN A 76 7.60 10.94 5.68
N ALA A 77 8.51 11.77 6.19
CA ALA A 77 9.92 11.73 5.82
C ALA A 77 10.55 10.34 6.05
N SER A 78 10.20 9.66 7.13
CA SER A 78 10.67 8.30 7.44
C SER A 78 10.26 7.29 6.36
N LEU A 79 9.03 7.40 5.82
CA LEU A 79 8.57 6.53 4.74
C LEU A 79 9.34 6.78 3.45
N ILE A 80 9.61 8.05 3.11
CA ILE A 80 10.37 8.41 1.92
C ILE A 80 11.78 7.84 1.97
N ILE A 81 12.43 7.97 3.13
CA ILE A 81 13.77 7.40 3.37
C ILE A 81 13.73 5.88 3.26
N LEU A 82 12.75 5.23 3.89
CA LEU A 82 12.60 3.78 3.87
C LEU A 82 12.40 3.25 2.45
N VAL A 83 11.51 3.85 1.66
CA VAL A 83 11.26 3.43 0.26
C VAL A 83 12.50 3.65 -0.60
N THR A 84 13.21 4.77 -0.42
CA THR A 84 14.44 5.08 -1.16
C THR A 84 15.55 4.07 -0.84
N LEU A 85 15.77 3.77 0.45
CA LEU A 85 16.76 2.77 0.87
C LEU A 85 16.39 1.36 0.40
N SER A 86 15.11 1.00 0.46
CA SER A 86 14.62 -0.29 -0.05
C SER A 86 14.87 -0.42 -1.56
N GLY A 87 14.63 0.64 -2.32
CA GLY A 87 14.95 0.68 -3.75
C GLY A 87 16.44 0.48 -4.03
N GLY A 88 17.31 1.14 -3.26
CA GLY A 88 18.76 0.95 -3.32
C GLY A 88 19.18 -0.49 -2.99
N MET A 89 18.60 -1.08 -1.94
CA MET A 89 18.85 -2.47 -1.58
C MET A 89 18.43 -3.45 -2.69
N ILE A 90 17.28 -3.24 -3.32
CA ILE A 90 16.83 -4.05 -4.46
C ILE A 90 17.80 -3.93 -5.64
N ALA A 91 18.28 -2.72 -5.94
CA ALA A 91 19.27 -2.50 -6.98
C ALA A 91 20.57 -3.26 -6.67
N MET A 92 21.05 -3.21 -5.43
CA MET A 92 22.24 -3.99 -5.00
C MET A 92 22.03 -5.49 -5.12
N LEU A 93 20.88 -6.03 -4.73
CA LEU A 93 20.56 -7.46 -4.88
C LEU A 93 20.58 -7.91 -6.35
N ARG A 94 20.18 -7.05 -7.27
CA ARG A 94 20.23 -7.33 -8.72
C ARG A 94 21.67 -7.28 -9.25
N THR A 95 22.42 -6.25 -8.90
CA THR A 95 23.78 -6.05 -9.43
C THR A 95 24.79 -7.06 -8.87
N THR A 96 24.60 -7.51 -7.63
CA THR A 96 25.46 -8.54 -7.00
C THR A 96 25.14 -9.97 -7.45
N GLY A 97 24.05 -10.19 -8.20
CA GLY A 97 23.61 -11.54 -8.58
C GLY A 97 23.04 -12.35 -7.39
N ALA A 98 22.85 -11.72 -6.23
CA ALA A 98 22.32 -12.41 -5.03
C ALA A 98 20.90 -12.97 -5.27
N ALA A 99 20.07 -12.27 -6.04
CA ALA A 99 18.74 -12.71 -6.42
C ALA A 99 18.80 -13.99 -7.29
N GLU A 100 19.75 -14.08 -8.22
CA GLU A 100 19.96 -15.25 -9.08
C GLU A 100 20.53 -16.43 -8.30
N ALA A 101 21.48 -16.18 -7.41
CA ALA A 101 22.04 -17.20 -6.53
C ALA A 101 20.97 -17.80 -5.59
N PHE A 102 20.09 -16.97 -5.04
CA PHE A 102 18.94 -17.42 -4.26
C PHE A 102 17.98 -18.24 -5.11
N ALA A 103 17.60 -17.74 -6.29
CA ALA A 103 16.73 -18.44 -7.22
C ALA A 103 17.29 -19.82 -7.57
N THR A 104 18.58 -19.93 -7.88
CA THR A 104 19.25 -21.20 -8.21
C THR A 104 19.23 -22.20 -7.05
N ARG A 105 19.34 -21.75 -5.80
CA ARG A 105 19.21 -22.62 -4.62
C ARG A 105 17.79 -23.08 -4.39
N VAL A 106 16.83 -22.17 -4.49
CA VAL A 106 15.41 -22.44 -4.30
C VAL A 106 14.87 -23.38 -5.37
N THR A 107 15.33 -23.26 -6.62
CA THR A 107 14.92 -24.15 -7.73
C THR A 107 15.36 -25.59 -7.56
N LYS A 108 16.46 -25.86 -6.83
CA LYS A 108 16.86 -27.23 -6.50
C LYS A 108 15.84 -27.98 -5.64
N VAL A 109 15.03 -27.26 -4.88
CA VAL A 109 13.99 -27.80 -3.99
C VAL A 109 12.62 -27.81 -4.68
N ILE A 110 12.42 -26.97 -5.69
CA ILE A 110 11.15 -26.78 -6.38
C ILE A 110 11.12 -27.59 -7.68
N ASN A 111 10.45 -28.74 -7.64
CA ASN A 111 10.31 -29.61 -8.81
C ASN A 111 8.90 -29.52 -9.45
N THR A 112 7.95 -28.79 -8.84
CA THR A 112 6.58 -28.69 -9.32
C THR A 112 6.01 -27.29 -9.13
N ALA A 113 5.05 -26.89 -9.99
CA ALA A 113 4.38 -25.61 -9.89
C ALA A 113 3.71 -25.39 -8.52
N LYS A 114 3.13 -26.44 -7.93
CA LYS A 114 2.52 -26.35 -6.58
C LYS A 114 3.55 -26.00 -5.51
N LYS A 115 4.70 -26.69 -5.50
CA LYS A 115 5.81 -26.38 -4.57
C LYS A 115 6.32 -24.95 -4.79
N GLY A 116 6.41 -24.50 -6.04
CA GLY A 116 6.80 -23.14 -6.39
C GLY A 116 5.86 -22.09 -5.78
N GLN A 117 4.56 -22.30 -5.87
CA GLN A 117 3.56 -21.42 -5.28
C GLN A 117 3.64 -21.36 -3.76
N ILE A 118 3.74 -22.52 -3.09
CA ILE A 118 3.87 -22.61 -1.64
C ILE A 118 5.15 -21.91 -1.16
N VAL A 119 6.27 -22.15 -1.83
CA VAL A 119 7.55 -21.49 -1.48
C VAL A 119 7.45 -19.98 -1.71
N THR A 120 6.75 -19.52 -2.74
CA THR A 120 6.52 -18.09 -2.95
C THR A 120 5.67 -17.49 -1.81
N CYS A 121 4.62 -18.20 -1.36
CA CYS A 121 3.82 -17.76 -0.21
C CYS A 121 4.66 -17.71 1.08
N LEU A 122 5.48 -18.73 1.36
CA LEU A 122 6.36 -18.74 2.52
C LEU A 122 7.44 -17.66 2.46
N SER A 123 7.99 -17.41 1.28
CA SER A 123 8.93 -16.30 1.09
C SER A 123 8.27 -14.95 1.31
N ALA A 124 7.02 -14.76 0.87
CA ALA A 124 6.26 -13.56 1.15
C ALA A 124 6.05 -13.34 2.66
N PHE A 125 5.87 -14.42 3.41
CA PHE A 125 5.78 -14.35 4.87
C PHE A 125 7.09 -13.88 5.52
N ILE A 126 8.23 -14.39 5.06
CA ILE A 126 9.55 -14.03 5.60
C ILE A 126 9.91 -12.57 5.26
N PHE A 127 9.56 -12.10 4.06
CA PHE A 127 9.90 -10.76 3.57
C PHE A 127 8.79 -9.72 3.78
N SER A 128 7.76 -10.02 4.61
CA SER A 128 6.60 -9.15 4.82
C SER A 128 6.90 -7.79 5.47
N TYR A 129 8.05 -7.64 6.14
CA TYR A 129 8.45 -6.37 6.76
C TYR A 129 9.15 -5.40 5.82
N THR A 130 9.47 -5.82 4.60
CA THR A 130 9.99 -4.95 3.55
C THR A 130 8.89 -4.72 2.50
N GLU A 131 9.26 -4.19 1.34
CA GLU A 131 8.34 -4.08 0.19
C GLU A 131 8.26 -5.44 -0.54
N PRO A 132 7.41 -6.39 -0.11
CA PRO A 132 7.47 -7.78 -0.58
C PRO A 132 7.18 -7.89 -2.07
N CYS A 133 6.30 -7.06 -2.62
CA CYS A 133 5.95 -7.12 -4.04
C CYS A 133 7.12 -6.78 -4.94
N LEU A 134 7.86 -5.72 -4.64
CA LEU A 134 8.99 -5.27 -5.45
C LEU A 134 10.20 -6.20 -5.31
N MET A 135 10.57 -6.50 -4.07
CA MET A 135 11.75 -7.29 -3.77
C MET A 135 11.56 -8.75 -4.17
N LEU A 136 10.52 -9.37 -3.63
CA LEU A 136 10.27 -10.80 -3.84
C LEU A 136 9.83 -11.09 -5.27
N GLY A 137 9.08 -10.18 -5.90
CA GLY A 137 8.71 -10.30 -7.32
C GLY A 137 9.92 -10.40 -8.23
N THR A 138 10.97 -9.64 -7.92
CA THR A 138 12.23 -9.70 -8.67
C THR A 138 12.96 -11.02 -8.47
N ILE A 139 13.04 -11.50 -7.23
CA ILE A 139 13.77 -12.72 -6.85
C ILE A 139 13.04 -13.98 -7.33
N MET A 140 11.71 -14.01 -7.24
CA MET A 140 10.91 -15.21 -7.55
C MET A 140 10.58 -15.36 -9.04
N ARG A 141 10.76 -14.33 -9.87
CA ARG A 141 10.52 -14.43 -11.32
C ARG A 141 11.27 -15.60 -11.98
N PRO A 142 12.60 -15.70 -11.88
CA PRO A 142 13.32 -16.82 -12.50
C PRO A 142 12.87 -18.17 -11.96
N VAL A 143 12.53 -18.25 -10.67
CA VAL A 143 12.04 -19.49 -10.05
C VAL A 143 10.69 -19.92 -10.64
N THR A 144 9.75 -18.98 -10.75
CA THR A 144 8.40 -19.25 -11.27
C THR A 144 8.39 -19.53 -12.77
N ASP A 145 9.28 -18.87 -13.54
CA ASP A 145 9.42 -19.12 -14.98
C ASP A 145 9.93 -20.57 -15.24
N MET A 146 10.85 -21.09 -14.40
CA MET A 146 11.34 -22.48 -14.53
C MET A 146 10.26 -23.52 -14.27
N VAL A 147 9.35 -23.29 -13.34
CA VAL A 147 8.25 -24.23 -13.01
C VAL A 147 6.95 -23.90 -13.74
N ARG A 148 7.01 -23.04 -14.76
CA ARG A 148 5.88 -22.63 -15.61
C ARG A 148 4.68 -22.07 -14.84
N ILE A 149 4.94 -21.26 -13.83
CA ILE A 149 3.91 -20.48 -13.14
C ILE A 149 3.75 -19.16 -13.91
N SER A 150 2.52 -18.83 -14.30
CA SER A 150 2.27 -17.59 -15.02
C SER A 150 2.63 -16.36 -14.19
N ARG A 151 3.11 -15.30 -14.85
CA ARG A 151 3.47 -14.04 -14.19
C ARG A 151 2.27 -13.37 -13.52
N ALA A 152 1.06 -13.55 -14.09
CA ALA A 152 -0.17 -13.08 -13.47
C ALA A 152 -0.43 -13.79 -12.13
N LYS A 153 -0.16 -15.11 -12.06
CA LYS A 153 -0.30 -15.87 -10.81
C LYS A 153 0.75 -15.49 -9.77
N LEU A 154 1.99 -15.27 -10.20
CA LEU A 154 3.03 -14.75 -9.31
C LEU A 154 2.63 -13.37 -8.73
N ALA A 155 2.16 -12.46 -9.58
CA ALA A 155 1.70 -11.14 -9.16
C ALA A 155 0.54 -11.24 -8.15
N TYR A 156 -0.44 -12.11 -8.43
CA TYR A 156 -1.55 -12.36 -7.50
C TYR A 156 -1.07 -12.85 -6.12
N ILE A 157 -0.16 -13.84 -6.10
CA ILE A 157 0.37 -14.38 -4.83
C ILE A 157 1.11 -13.29 -4.04
N LEU A 158 1.96 -12.52 -4.71
CA LEU A 158 2.76 -11.49 -4.06
C LEU A 158 1.92 -10.34 -3.55
N ASP A 159 0.95 -9.89 -4.33
CA ASP A 159 0.06 -8.78 -3.97
C ASP A 159 -0.89 -9.21 -2.84
N SER A 160 -1.62 -10.30 -3.04
CA SER A 160 -2.63 -10.74 -2.07
C SER A 160 -2.04 -11.35 -0.80
N MET A 161 -0.84 -11.93 -0.83
CA MET A 161 -0.18 -12.45 0.36
C MET A 161 0.77 -11.42 0.97
N GLY A 162 1.67 -10.85 0.19
CA GLY A 162 2.73 -9.98 0.67
C GLY A 162 2.22 -8.65 1.22
N CYS A 163 1.37 -7.94 0.46
CA CYS A 163 0.84 -6.65 0.89
C CYS A 163 -0.10 -6.78 2.10
N ASN A 164 -0.97 -7.79 2.11
CA ASN A 164 -1.86 -8.00 3.26
C ASN A 164 -1.11 -8.44 4.52
N LEU A 165 -0.08 -9.26 4.36
CA LEU A 165 0.75 -9.67 5.48
C LEU A 165 1.56 -8.50 6.04
N ALA A 166 2.08 -7.62 5.17
CA ALA A 166 2.73 -6.39 5.59
C ALA A 166 1.76 -5.46 6.35
N ALA A 167 0.51 -5.34 5.88
CA ALA A 167 -0.52 -4.53 6.56
C ALA A 167 -0.95 -5.10 7.92
N LEU A 168 -0.86 -6.42 8.12
CA LEU A 168 -1.19 -7.10 9.37
C LEU A 168 0.03 -7.24 10.31
N SER A 169 1.24 -7.01 9.82
CA SER A 169 2.46 -7.18 10.62
C SER A 169 2.81 -5.90 11.40
N PRO A 170 2.96 -5.97 12.72
CA PRO A 170 3.37 -4.84 13.53
C PRO A 170 4.80 -4.35 13.25
N ILE A 171 5.63 -5.19 12.63
CA ILE A 171 7.05 -4.88 12.36
C ILE A 171 7.23 -4.22 10.98
N SER A 172 6.18 -4.19 10.15
CA SER A 172 6.25 -3.61 8.82
C SER A 172 6.24 -2.08 8.83
N SER A 173 6.54 -1.46 7.69
CA SER A 173 6.41 -0.02 7.48
C SER A 173 4.97 0.51 7.62
N TYR A 174 3.97 -0.36 7.48
CA TYR A 174 2.56 0.00 7.65
C TYR A 174 2.18 0.29 9.11
N GLY A 175 2.82 -0.39 10.08
CA GLY A 175 2.56 -0.15 11.50
C GLY A 175 2.76 1.32 11.91
N PRO A 176 3.96 1.89 11.77
CA PRO A 176 4.22 3.28 12.05
C PRO A 176 3.37 4.26 11.24
N PHE A 177 3.03 3.93 9.99
CA PHE A 177 2.19 4.77 9.16
C PHE A 177 0.75 4.84 9.69
N ILE A 178 0.13 3.70 9.98
CA ILE A 178 -1.25 3.64 10.47
C ILE A 178 -1.35 4.22 11.89
N THR A 179 -0.40 3.90 12.77
CA THR A 179 -0.37 4.48 14.13
C THR A 179 -0.17 5.99 14.09
N GLY A 180 0.60 6.52 13.14
CA GLY A 180 0.72 7.96 12.92
C GLY A 180 -0.59 8.62 12.51
N LEU A 181 -1.39 7.97 11.66
CA LEU A 181 -2.74 8.45 11.31
C LEU A 181 -3.69 8.41 12.51
N ILE A 182 -3.66 7.33 13.29
CA ILE A 182 -4.47 7.20 14.51
C ILE A 182 -4.08 8.29 15.52
N ALA A 183 -2.77 8.51 15.74
CA ALA A 183 -2.28 9.55 16.65
C ALA A 183 -2.75 10.96 16.23
N ALA A 184 -2.72 11.26 14.91
CA ALA A 184 -3.21 12.52 14.38
C ALA A 184 -4.71 12.72 14.64
N GLU A 185 -5.51 11.66 14.50
CA GLU A 185 -6.95 11.70 14.73
C GLU A 185 -7.30 11.78 16.23
N LEU A 186 -6.56 11.09 17.09
CA LEU A 186 -6.68 11.21 18.54
C LEU A 186 -6.42 12.65 19.01
N LEU A 187 -5.35 13.26 18.49
CA LEU A 187 -5.02 14.67 18.79
C LEU A 187 -6.13 15.61 18.29
N ALA A 188 -6.67 15.37 17.10
CA ALA A 188 -7.72 16.21 16.53
C ALA A 188 -9.05 16.10 17.31
N SER A 189 -9.35 14.92 17.84
CA SER A 189 -10.56 14.67 18.65
C SER A 189 -10.39 14.99 20.13
N GLY A 190 -9.18 15.28 20.60
CA GLY A 190 -8.89 15.56 22.01
C GLY A 190 -9.05 14.33 22.91
N VAL A 191 -8.99 13.13 22.36
CA VAL A 191 -9.08 11.87 23.08
C VAL A 191 -7.67 11.35 23.37
N GLU A 192 -7.39 11.05 24.63
CA GLU A 192 -6.16 10.37 25.01
C GLU A 192 -6.31 8.86 24.72
N GLY A 193 -5.34 8.28 24.02
CA GLY A 193 -5.37 6.86 23.67
C GLY A 193 -3.99 6.36 23.24
N ASN A 194 -3.81 5.04 23.34
CA ASN A 194 -2.60 4.40 22.83
C ASN A 194 -2.85 3.96 21.38
N GLU A 195 -2.24 4.67 20.45
CA GLU A 195 -2.36 4.42 19.01
C GLU A 195 -1.96 3.00 18.60
N TRP A 196 -0.92 2.45 19.22
CA TRP A 196 -0.49 1.07 19.00
C TRP A 196 -1.51 0.05 19.51
N GLY A 197 -2.07 0.29 20.69
CA GLY A 197 -3.12 -0.56 21.26
C GLY A 197 -4.38 -0.57 20.40
N ILE A 198 -4.80 0.58 19.90
CA ILE A 198 -5.95 0.70 19.00
C ILE A 198 -5.69 -0.07 17.71
N TRP A 199 -4.52 0.12 17.09
CA TRP A 199 -4.17 -0.57 15.85
C TRP A 199 -4.11 -2.09 16.03
N LEU A 200 -3.43 -2.58 17.07
CA LEU A 200 -3.35 -4.03 17.35
C LEU A 200 -4.74 -4.65 17.56
N ASN A 201 -5.63 -3.97 18.27
CA ASN A 201 -7.01 -4.42 18.47
C ASN A 201 -7.84 -4.41 17.17
N MET A 202 -7.47 -3.59 16.19
CA MET A 202 -8.13 -3.52 14.88
C MET A 202 -7.69 -4.65 13.93
N LEU A 203 -6.48 -5.23 14.11
CA LEU A 203 -5.93 -6.25 13.21
C LEU A 203 -6.87 -7.46 12.98
N PRO A 204 -7.51 -8.06 14.00
CA PRO A 204 -8.42 -9.18 13.79
C PRO A 204 -9.65 -8.84 12.95
N PHE A 205 -10.04 -7.57 12.93
CA PHE A 205 -11.18 -7.07 12.16
C PHE A 205 -10.82 -6.66 10.73
N ASN A 206 -9.55 -6.75 10.33
CA ASN A 206 -9.14 -6.60 8.94
C ASN A 206 -9.51 -7.84 8.13
N LEU A 207 -10.83 -8.02 7.95
CA LEU A 207 -11.39 -9.20 7.28
C LEU A 207 -10.87 -9.38 5.86
N TYR A 208 -10.67 -8.27 5.13
CA TYR A 208 -10.13 -8.33 3.77
C TYR A 208 -8.74 -8.98 3.75
N GLY A 209 -7.81 -8.52 4.60
CA GLY A 209 -6.46 -9.07 4.68
C GLY A 209 -6.45 -10.56 5.04
N VAL A 210 -7.27 -10.95 6.01
CA VAL A 210 -7.39 -12.34 6.45
C VAL A 210 -7.95 -13.22 5.33
N PHE A 211 -9.07 -12.84 4.71
CA PHE A 211 -9.68 -13.62 3.63
C PHE A 211 -8.82 -13.65 2.37
N ALA A 212 -8.12 -12.57 2.05
CA ALA A 212 -7.18 -12.54 0.93
C ALA A 212 -6.05 -13.55 1.12
N MET A 213 -5.44 -13.60 2.31
CA MET A 213 -4.39 -14.60 2.61
C MET A 213 -4.93 -16.04 2.53
N ILE A 214 -6.10 -16.29 3.09
CA ILE A 214 -6.75 -17.62 3.01
C ILE A 214 -7.01 -18.00 1.56
N SER A 215 -7.51 -17.07 0.73
CA SER A 215 -7.76 -17.33 -0.69
C SER A 215 -6.49 -17.69 -1.45
N VAL A 216 -5.39 -17.00 -1.18
CA VAL A 216 -4.09 -17.30 -1.79
C VAL A 216 -3.59 -18.68 -1.40
N LEU A 217 -3.70 -19.05 -0.12
CA LEU A 217 -3.31 -20.38 0.35
C LEU A 217 -4.14 -21.48 -0.32
N ILE A 218 -5.46 -21.30 -0.48
CA ILE A 218 -6.35 -22.21 -1.20
C ILE A 218 -5.90 -22.31 -2.68
N VAL A 219 -5.69 -21.18 -3.35
CA VAL A 219 -5.27 -21.14 -4.75
C VAL A 219 -3.91 -21.83 -4.96
N ALA A 220 -2.97 -21.64 -4.04
CA ALA A 220 -1.66 -22.28 -4.08
C ALA A 220 -1.72 -23.77 -3.79
N ALA A 221 -2.50 -24.19 -2.78
CA ALA A 221 -2.61 -25.60 -2.38
C ALA A 221 -3.33 -26.45 -3.45
N PHE A 222 -4.43 -25.95 -3.99
CA PHE A 222 -5.21 -26.66 -5.00
C PHE A 222 -4.71 -26.42 -6.45
N GLY A 223 -3.79 -25.48 -6.64
CA GLY A 223 -3.25 -25.15 -7.97
C GLY A 223 -4.26 -24.50 -8.90
N LEU A 224 -5.29 -23.83 -8.34
CA LEU A 224 -6.35 -23.19 -9.09
C LEU A 224 -5.80 -22.06 -9.97
N ASN A 225 -6.35 -21.90 -11.17
CA ASN A 225 -6.06 -20.80 -12.07
C ASN A 225 -7.34 -20.08 -12.44
N PHE A 226 -7.29 -18.75 -12.51
CA PHE A 226 -8.43 -17.92 -12.89
C PHE A 226 -8.00 -16.90 -13.95
N GLY A 227 -8.83 -16.71 -14.99
CA GLY A 227 -8.61 -15.70 -16.02
C GLY A 227 -7.17 -15.68 -16.58
N PRO A 228 -6.40 -14.58 -16.42
CA PRO A 228 -5.05 -14.44 -16.96
C PRO A 228 -4.02 -15.43 -16.40
N MET A 229 -4.35 -16.16 -15.31
CA MET A 229 -3.43 -17.12 -14.70
C MET A 229 -3.26 -18.42 -15.53
N TYR A 230 -4.10 -18.62 -16.53
CA TYR A 230 -4.00 -19.77 -17.46
C TYR A 230 -2.92 -19.61 -18.54
N LYS A 231 -2.38 -18.40 -18.72
CA LYS A 231 -1.41 -18.08 -19.78
C LYS A 231 0.02 -18.24 -19.35
#